data_4415ddb9d6edd14b4ff7de0534022dab
#
_entry.id   4415ddb9d6edd14b4ff7de0534022dab
#
_cell.length_a   1.000
_cell.length_b   1.000
_cell.length_c   1.000
_cell.angle_alpha   90.00
_cell.angle_beta   90.00
_cell.angle_gamma   90.00
#
_symmetry.space_group_name_H-M   'P 1'
#
loop_
_entity.id
_entity.type
_entity.pdbx_description
1 polymer ?
#
loop_
_entity_poly.entity_id
_entity_poly.type
_entity_poly.pdbx_seq_one_letter_code
_entity_poly.pdbx_strand_id
1 'polypeptide(L)'
;MNSPDNKKPILVLKDISLSFKGVKAITDISFNVYEGEICSVIGPNGAGKSSMLNVINGVYIPQEGTITFDGKEFTKMKPHSAAVMGIGRTFQNIALFAGMSVLDNIMSGRNLMMKANFWEHALNIGRAEKEELEHRQAVEEIIEFLGLQSIRKTPVASLAYGLQKRVELGRALAAKPKMLLLDEPMAGMTMEEKLDMSCFIQEINRNYGTTIVLIEHDMGVVMDISDHVVVLDYGKKIGDAAPDEVMNNQDVIDAYLGVSH
;
A
#
# COMPACT_ATOMS: atom_id res chain seq x y z
N MET A 1 3.51 -26.43 -2.94
CA MET A 1 2.25 -25.86 -3.49
C MET A 1 1.21 -25.97 -2.36
N ASN A 2 0.99 -24.87 -1.63
CA ASN A 2 -0.08 -24.82 -0.62
C ASN A 2 -1.35 -24.36 -1.36
N SER A 3 -2.38 -25.20 -1.32
CA SER A 3 -3.70 -24.83 -1.88
C SER A 3 -4.23 -23.58 -1.22
N PRO A 4 -4.91 -22.67 -1.96
CA PRO A 4 -5.46 -21.41 -1.43
C PRO A 4 -6.50 -21.58 -0.30
N ASP A 5 -7.03 -22.76 -0.12
CA ASP A 5 -8.11 -23.09 0.83
C ASP A 5 -7.79 -22.94 2.33
N ASN A 6 -6.56 -22.61 2.72
CA ASN A 6 -6.17 -22.53 4.13
C ASN A 6 -5.59 -21.17 4.57
N LYS A 7 -5.55 -20.17 3.68
CA LYS A 7 -5.07 -18.84 4.05
C LYS A 7 -6.20 -18.05 4.74
N LYS A 8 -5.88 -17.43 5.88
CA LYS A 8 -6.83 -16.56 6.60
C LYS A 8 -6.92 -15.21 5.88
N PRO A 9 -8.11 -14.68 5.56
CA PRO A 9 -8.22 -13.33 5.02
C PRO A 9 -7.80 -12.30 6.09
N ILE A 10 -6.87 -11.42 5.72
CA ILE A 10 -6.47 -10.27 6.54
C ILE A 10 -7.40 -9.09 6.32
N LEU A 11 -7.89 -8.93 5.07
CA LEU A 11 -8.86 -7.91 4.69
C LEU A 11 -10.06 -8.57 4.02
N VAL A 12 -11.28 -8.22 4.47
CA VAL A 12 -12.54 -8.60 3.83
C VAL A 12 -13.34 -7.33 3.57
N LEU A 13 -13.65 -7.08 2.33
CA LEU A 13 -14.59 -6.05 1.91
C LEU A 13 -15.90 -6.72 1.54
N LYS A 14 -17.02 -6.26 2.10
CA LYS A 14 -18.33 -6.83 1.87
C LYS A 14 -19.32 -5.72 1.52
N ASP A 15 -19.92 -5.85 0.32
CA ASP A 15 -21.01 -5.01 -0.21
C ASP A 15 -20.71 -3.51 -0.17
N ILE A 16 -19.42 -3.14 -0.43
CA ILE A 16 -18.93 -1.75 -0.34
C ILE A 16 -19.53 -0.90 -1.45
N SER A 17 -20.24 0.16 -1.07
CA SER A 17 -20.75 1.19 -1.99
C SER A 17 -20.34 2.59 -1.54
N LEU A 18 -19.84 3.39 -2.50
CA LEU A 18 -19.37 4.75 -2.28
C LEU A 18 -19.85 5.68 -3.39
N SER A 19 -20.47 6.80 -3.01
CA SER A 19 -20.96 7.82 -3.94
C SER A 19 -20.51 9.21 -3.53
N PHE A 20 -20.20 10.06 -4.50
CA PHE A 20 -19.87 11.48 -4.31
C PHE A 20 -20.92 12.35 -5.03
N LYS A 21 -21.68 13.14 -4.27
CA LYS A 21 -22.69 14.06 -4.84
C LYS A 21 -23.62 13.39 -5.88
N GLY A 22 -24.01 12.13 -5.62
CA GLY A 22 -24.88 11.37 -6.51
C GLY A 22 -24.17 10.56 -7.61
N VAL A 23 -22.87 10.74 -7.79
CA VAL A 23 -22.07 9.92 -8.71
C VAL A 23 -21.55 8.69 -7.97
N LYS A 24 -21.89 7.51 -8.44
CA LYS A 24 -21.42 6.23 -7.88
C LYS A 24 -19.98 5.99 -8.29
N ALA A 25 -19.06 5.99 -7.32
CA ALA A 25 -17.65 5.70 -7.53
C ALA A 25 -17.32 4.20 -7.31
N ILE A 26 -18.07 3.55 -6.41
CA ILE A 26 -17.97 2.12 -6.09
C ILE A 26 -19.40 1.62 -5.86
N THR A 27 -19.72 0.46 -6.39
CA THR A 27 -21.06 -0.15 -6.29
C THR A 27 -20.92 -1.62 -5.95
N ASP A 28 -21.35 -2.00 -4.76
CA ASP A 28 -21.50 -3.38 -4.31
C ASP A 28 -20.24 -4.25 -4.54
N ILE A 29 -19.08 -3.73 -4.10
CA ILE A 29 -17.83 -4.45 -4.27
C ILE A 29 -17.53 -5.31 -3.03
N SER A 30 -17.32 -6.60 -3.28
CA SER A 30 -16.90 -7.58 -2.27
C SER A 30 -15.70 -8.38 -2.77
N PHE A 31 -14.62 -8.41 -2.00
CA PHE A 31 -13.45 -9.29 -2.22
C PHE A 31 -12.64 -9.45 -0.93
N ASN A 32 -11.77 -10.44 -0.93
CA ASN A 32 -10.87 -10.75 0.17
C ASN A 32 -9.43 -10.52 -0.25
N VAL A 33 -8.58 -10.15 0.73
CA VAL A 33 -7.12 -10.19 0.60
C VAL A 33 -6.58 -11.10 1.70
N TYR A 34 -5.73 -12.05 1.34
CA TYR A 34 -5.24 -13.06 2.26
C TYR A 34 -3.89 -12.66 2.86
N GLU A 35 -3.59 -13.17 4.05
CA GLU A 35 -2.34 -12.85 4.73
C GLU A 35 -1.12 -13.31 3.93
N GLY A 36 -0.17 -12.39 3.73
CA GLY A 36 1.08 -12.64 3.01
C GLY A 36 0.95 -12.76 1.48
N GLU A 37 -0.17 -12.30 0.87
CA GLU A 37 -0.27 -12.23 -0.59
C GLU A 37 0.01 -10.81 -1.13
N ILE A 38 0.35 -10.74 -2.41
CA ILE A 38 0.34 -9.51 -3.20
C ILE A 38 -0.95 -9.53 -4.03
N CYS A 39 -1.93 -8.71 -3.63
CA CYS A 39 -3.18 -8.52 -4.34
C CYS A 39 -3.13 -7.23 -5.17
N SER A 40 -3.25 -7.33 -6.49
CA SER A 40 -3.33 -6.16 -7.35
C SER A 40 -4.77 -5.78 -7.65
N VAL A 41 -5.07 -4.47 -7.60
CA VAL A 41 -6.37 -3.91 -8.02
C VAL A 41 -6.15 -3.14 -9.31
N ILE A 42 -6.68 -3.65 -10.41
CA ILE A 42 -6.49 -3.09 -11.75
C ILE A 42 -7.82 -2.63 -12.37
N GLY A 43 -7.74 -1.99 -13.53
CA GLY A 43 -8.91 -1.52 -14.28
C GLY A 43 -8.64 -0.19 -14.99
N PRO A 44 -9.52 0.25 -15.90
CA PRO A 44 -9.40 1.52 -16.61
C PRO A 44 -9.33 2.75 -15.69
N ASN A 45 -8.98 3.90 -16.26
CA ASN A 45 -9.05 5.16 -15.52
C ASN A 45 -10.49 5.48 -15.15
N GLY A 46 -10.71 5.88 -13.89
CA GLY A 46 -12.07 6.12 -13.38
C GLY A 46 -12.81 4.87 -12.88
N ALA A 47 -12.21 3.67 -12.94
CA ALA A 47 -12.83 2.42 -12.48
C ALA A 47 -13.10 2.34 -10.96
N GLY A 48 -12.57 3.30 -10.16
CA GLY A 48 -12.79 3.33 -8.70
C GLY A 48 -11.63 2.82 -7.86
N LYS A 49 -10.50 2.46 -8.46
CA LYS A 49 -9.32 1.86 -7.77
C LYS A 49 -8.82 2.68 -6.58
N SER A 50 -8.43 3.95 -6.80
CA SER A 50 -7.94 4.84 -5.73
C SER A 50 -9.04 5.15 -4.71
N SER A 51 -10.32 5.17 -5.13
CA SER A 51 -11.45 5.28 -4.19
C SER A 51 -11.55 4.08 -3.27
N MET A 52 -11.30 2.87 -3.79
CA MET A 52 -11.23 1.65 -3.00
C MET A 52 -10.08 1.68 -1.98
N LEU A 53 -8.86 2.07 -2.38
CA LEU A 53 -7.76 2.25 -1.43
C LEU A 53 -8.10 3.29 -0.35
N ASN A 54 -8.76 4.39 -0.73
CA ASN A 54 -9.21 5.41 0.21
C ASN A 54 -10.26 4.89 1.21
N VAL A 55 -11.12 3.95 0.79
CA VAL A 55 -12.05 3.25 1.68
C VAL A 55 -11.29 2.33 2.64
N ILE A 56 -10.38 1.52 2.15
CA ILE A 56 -9.56 0.60 2.98
C ILE A 56 -8.75 1.38 4.01
N ASN A 57 -8.17 2.51 3.61
CA ASN A 57 -7.36 3.35 4.52
C ASN A 57 -8.20 4.30 5.41
N GLY A 58 -9.53 4.28 5.29
CA GLY A 58 -10.44 5.09 6.11
C GLY A 58 -10.48 6.58 5.76
N VAL A 59 -9.93 6.99 4.60
CA VAL A 59 -10.04 8.37 4.06
C VAL A 59 -11.46 8.61 3.59
N TYR A 60 -12.08 7.63 2.94
CA TYR A 60 -13.49 7.66 2.58
C TYR A 60 -14.27 6.66 3.42
N ILE A 61 -15.44 7.08 3.89
CA ILE A 61 -16.38 6.23 4.62
C ILE A 61 -17.45 5.79 3.61
N PRO A 62 -17.55 4.48 3.31
CA PRO A 62 -18.57 3.97 2.41
C PRO A 62 -19.96 4.20 3.01
N GLN A 63 -20.96 4.40 2.16
CA GLN A 63 -22.34 4.53 2.59
C GLN A 63 -22.96 3.18 2.94
N GLU A 64 -22.50 2.10 2.28
CA GLU A 64 -22.97 0.73 2.51
C GLU A 64 -21.80 -0.22 2.59
N GLY A 65 -22.03 -1.37 3.24
CA GLY A 65 -21.06 -2.45 3.39
C GLY A 65 -20.22 -2.37 4.65
N THR A 66 -19.35 -3.36 4.82
CA THR A 66 -18.45 -3.50 5.96
C THR A 66 -17.04 -3.84 5.52
N ILE A 67 -16.08 -3.42 6.34
CA ILE A 67 -14.65 -3.71 6.17
C ILE A 67 -14.21 -4.53 7.38
N THR A 68 -13.68 -5.71 7.17
CA THR A 68 -13.01 -6.48 8.22
C THR A 68 -11.51 -6.45 7.99
N PHE A 69 -10.73 -6.01 8.97
CA PHE A 69 -9.27 -6.05 8.93
C PHE A 69 -8.73 -6.77 10.17
N ASP A 70 -7.86 -7.75 9.96
CA ASP A 70 -7.29 -8.60 11.02
C ASP A 70 -8.35 -9.12 12.02
N GLY A 71 -9.48 -9.59 11.48
CA GLY A 71 -10.61 -10.15 12.22
C GLY A 71 -11.49 -9.13 12.95
N LYS A 72 -11.25 -7.83 12.80
CA LYS A 72 -12.10 -6.77 13.36
C LYS A 72 -12.94 -6.14 12.28
N GLU A 73 -14.25 -6.08 12.47
CA GLU A 73 -15.20 -5.48 11.54
C GLU A 73 -15.40 -3.99 11.84
N PHE A 74 -15.51 -3.19 10.78
CA PHE A 74 -15.72 -1.75 10.83
C PHE A 74 -16.74 -1.32 9.77
N THR A 75 -17.67 -0.48 10.16
CA THR A 75 -18.51 0.30 9.24
C THR A 75 -17.93 1.68 8.96
N LYS A 76 -17.08 2.17 9.86
CA LYS A 76 -16.40 3.48 9.75
C LYS A 76 -14.98 3.34 10.28
N MET A 77 -14.01 3.30 9.39
CA MET A 77 -12.60 3.36 9.73
C MET A 77 -12.10 4.79 9.58
N LYS A 78 -11.17 5.22 10.43
CA LYS A 78 -10.47 6.51 10.30
C LYS A 78 -9.01 6.24 9.94
N PRO A 79 -8.32 7.13 9.18
CA PRO A 79 -6.93 6.91 8.75
C PRO A 79 -5.97 6.61 9.90
N HIS A 80 -6.09 7.34 11.02
CA HIS A 80 -5.28 7.08 12.20
C HIS A 80 -5.52 5.66 12.77
N SER A 81 -6.77 5.21 12.83
CA SER A 81 -7.09 3.87 13.30
C SER A 81 -6.55 2.79 12.37
N ALA A 82 -6.64 3.00 11.05
CA ALA A 82 -6.06 2.12 10.06
C ALA A 82 -4.54 1.97 10.25
N ALA A 83 -3.83 3.09 10.42
CA ALA A 83 -2.40 3.10 10.67
C ALA A 83 -2.01 2.39 11.98
N VAL A 84 -2.73 2.64 13.08
CA VAL A 84 -2.51 1.96 14.39
C VAL A 84 -2.75 0.46 14.29
N MET A 85 -3.68 0.01 13.44
CA MET A 85 -3.94 -1.41 13.22
C MET A 85 -2.90 -2.09 12.32
N GLY A 86 -2.01 -1.33 11.70
CA GLY A 86 -0.94 -1.83 10.86
C GLY A 86 -1.23 -1.76 9.36
N ILE A 87 -2.08 -0.85 8.91
CA ILE A 87 -2.24 -0.53 7.49
C ILE A 87 -1.30 0.62 7.15
N GLY A 88 -0.21 0.32 6.41
CA GLY A 88 0.68 1.32 5.82
C GLY A 88 0.19 1.76 4.45
N ARG A 89 0.56 2.96 4.00
CA ARG A 89 0.19 3.45 2.66
C ARG A 89 1.27 4.34 2.07
N THR A 90 1.51 4.18 0.76
CA THR A 90 2.12 5.22 -0.09
C THR A 90 1.03 5.99 -0.82
N PHE A 91 1.35 7.18 -1.32
CA PHE A 91 0.40 8.00 -2.06
C PHE A 91 0.82 8.10 -3.53
N GLN A 92 -0.14 8.28 -4.42
CA GLN A 92 0.12 8.50 -5.84
C GLN A 92 1.08 9.69 -6.06
N ASN A 93 0.79 10.82 -5.39
CA ASN A 93 1.71 11.97 -5.33
C ASN A 93 2.64 11.82 -4.14
N ILE A 94 3.94 12.00 -4.38
CA ILE A 94 4.96 11.92 -3.33
C ILE A 94 4.64 12.88 -2.19
N ALA A 95 4.44 12.34 -1.00
CA ALA A 95 4.08 13.08 0.21
C ALA A 95 5.24 13.14 1.22
N LEU A 96 6.47 13.41 0.74
CA LEU A 96 7.67 13.54 1.56
C LEU A 96 7.82 14.97 2.12
N PHE A 97 8.50 15.08 3.24
CA PHE A 97 8.90 16.36 3.83
C PHE A 97 10.13 16.89 3.07
N ALA A 98 9.92 17.79 2.12
CA ALA A 98 10.93 18.23 1.15
C ALA A 98 12.25 18.74 1.77
N GLY A 99 12.18 19.44 2.89
CA GLY A 99 13.34 19.99 3.61
C GLY A 99 14.08 18.98 4.52
N MET A 100 13.52 17.78 4.70
CA MET A 100 14.13 16.74 5.55
C MET A 100 15.02 15.82 4.73
N SER A 101 16.01 15.20 5.40
CA SER A 101 16.84 14.17 4.80
C SER A 101 16.06 12.88 4.52
N VAL A 102 16.66 11.96 3.75
CA VAL A 102 16.15 10.61 3.54
C VAL A 102 15.91 9.91 4.89
N LEU A 103 16.91 9.94 5.78
CA LEU A 103 16.84 9.35 7.11
C LEU A 103 15.64 9.89 7.91
N ASP A 104 15.50 11.22 7.97
CA ASP A 104 14.45 11.87 8.77
C ASP A 104 13.04 11.59 8.21
N ASN A 105 12.93 11.54 6.86
CA ASN A 105 11.66 11.16 6.22
C ASN A 105 11.26 9.72 6.59
N ILE A 106 12.17 8.76 6.50
CA ILE A 106 11.88 7.37 6.85
C ILE A 106 11.63 7.25 8.35
N MET A 107 12.40 7.95 9.20
CA MET A 107 12.21 8.00 10.65
C MET A 107 10.81 8.50 11.02
N SER A 108 10.24 9.47 10.28
CA SER A 108 8.88 9.96 10.52
C SER A 108 7.80 8.86 10.44
N GLY A 109 8.05 7.79 9.68
CA GLY A 109 7.18 6.62 9.61
C GLY A 109 7.07 5.84 10.93
N ARG A 110 8.00 6.03 11.85
CA ARG A 110 8.00 5.36 13.16
C ARG A 110 7.24 6.10 14.25
N ASN A 111 6.73 7.30 13.97
CA ASN A 111 6.09 8.15 14.98
C ASN A 111 4.96 7.47 15.78
N LEU A 112 4.17 6.59 15.14
CA LEU A 112 3.11 5.83 15.82
C LEU A 112 3.63 4.75 16.78
N MET A 113 4.90 4.39 16.68
CA MET A 113 5.54 3.35 17.49
C MET A 113 6.30 3.93 18.69
N MET A 114 6.57 5.24 18.70
CA MET A 114 7.24 5.92 19.79
C MET A 114 6.34 5.99 21.02
N LYS A 115 6.82 5.47 22.15
CA LYS A 115 6.08 5.37 23.41
C LYS A 115 6.60 6.33 24.48
N ALA A 116 7.82 6.89 24.31
CA ALA A 116 8.38 7.82 25.24
C ALA A 116 7.56 9.12 25.31
N ASN A 117 7.36 9.64 26.52
CA ASN A 117 6.62 10.86 26.75
C ASN A 117 7.41 12.09 26.30
N PHE A 118 6.69 13.19 26.00
CA PHE A 118 7.29 14.47 25.60
C PHE A 118 8.46 14.93 26.51
N TRP A 119 8.33 14.73 27.84
CA TRP A 119 9.35 15.08 28.82
C TRP A 119 10.56 14.16 28.78
N GLU A 120 10.39 12.86 28.50
CA GLU A 120 11.48 11.89 28.32
C GLU A 120 12.30 12.23 27.09
N HIS A 121 11.64 12.60 25.98
CA HIS A 121 12.30 13.09 24.77
C HIS A 121 13.01 14.43 24.97
N ALA A 122 12.40 15.37 25.67
CA ALA A 122 12.98 16.70 25.92
C ALA A 122 14.24 16.65 26.78
N LEU A 123 14.35 15.68 27.70
CA LEU A 123 15.50 15.50 28.58
C LEU A 123 16.52 14.49 28.04
N ASN A 124 16.19 13.77 26.98
CA ASN A 124 17.01 12.73 26.34
C ASN A 124 17.63 11.73 27.35
N ILE A 125 16.83 11.26 28.31
CA ILE A 125 17.28 10.45 29.44
C ILE A 125 16.65 9.05 29.39
N GLY A 126 17.50 8.02 29.55
CA GLY A 126 17.10 6.66 29.88
C GLY A 126 16.31 5.95 28.80
N ARG A 127 14.99 5.89 28.94
CA ARG A 127 14.09 5.12 28.05
C ARG A 127 13.98 5.71 26.66
N ALA A 128 13.96 7.04 26.54
CA ALA A 128 13.87 7.76 25.29
C ALA A 128 15.11 7.55 24.40
N GLU A 129 16.30 7.59 24.99
CA GLU A 129 17.57 7.36 24.28
C GLU A 129 17.65 5.95 23.70
N LYS A 130 17.26 4.94 24.49
CA LYS A 130 17.22 3.54 24.04
C LYS A 130 16.21 3.34 22.92
N GLU A 131 15.01 3.91 23.06
CA GLU A 131 13.94 3.83 22.07
C GLU A 131 14.35 4.52 20.76
N GLU A 132 14.98 5.69 20.84
CA GLU A 132 15.53 6.40 19.66
C GLU A 132 16.58 5.57 18.93
N LEU A 133 17.50 4.93 19.68
CA LEU A 133 18.53 4.07 19.09
C LEU A 133 17.92 2.87 18.36
N GLU A 134 16.94 2.20 18.97
CA GLU A 134 16.22 1.06 18.36
C GLU A 134 15.46 1.51 17.08
N HIS A 135 14.82 2.67 17.12
CA HIS A 135 14.13 3.21 15.95
C HIS A 135 15.10 3.59 14.84
N ARG A 136 16.24 4.20 15.20
CA ARG A 136 17.28 4.58 14.25
C ARG A 136 17.90 3.35 13.58
N GLN A 137 18.22 2.31 14.33
CA GLN A 137 18.74 1.07 13.78
C GLN A 137 17.74 0.45 12.78
N ALA A 138 16.46 0.35 13.12
CA ALA A 138 15.45 -0.18 12.22
C ALA A 138 15.30 0.66 10.92
N VAL A 139 15.53 1.97 11.00
CA VAL A 139 15.50 2.84 9.81
C VAL A 139 16.77 2.67 8.96
N GLU A 140 17.93 2.51 9.57
CA GLU A 140 19.19 2.22 8.84
C GLU A 140 19.10 0.88 8.09
N GLU A 141 18.45 -0.15 8.67
CA GLU A 141 18.17 -1.42 7.99
C GLU A 141 17.28 -1.24 6.74
N ILE A 142 16.26 -0.38 6.84
CA ILE A 142 15.39 -0.04 5.68
C ILE A 142 16.17 0.75 4.63
N ILE A 143 17.03 1.69 5.04
CA ILE A 143 17.88 2.46 4.14
C ILE A 143 18.85 1.54 3.39
N GLU A 144 19.41 0.58 4.07
CA GLU A 144 20.28 -0.43 3.46
C GLU A 144 19.51 -1.31 2.48
N PHE A 145 18.37 -1.84 2.89
CA PHE A 145 17.48 -2.65 2.06
C PHE A 145 17.09 -1.96 0.75
N LEU A 146 16.77 -0.65 0.80
CA LEU A 146 16.36 0.13 -0.37
C LEU A 146 17.54 0.75 -1.17
N GLY A 147 18.79 0.47 -0.79
CA GLY A 147 19.98 1.00 -1.48
C GLY A 147 20.17 2.52 -1.35
N LEU A 148 19.76 3.10 -0.21
CA LEU A 148 19.76 4.56 0.01
C LEU A 148 20.92 5.05 0.90
N GLN A 149 21.89 4.19 1.25
CA GLN A 149 22.94 4.49 2.25
C GLN A 149 23.77 5.73 1.88
N SER A 150 24.16 5.85 0.60
CA SER A 150 25.02 6.94 0.11
C SER A 150 24.34 8.32 0.18
N ILE A 151 22.99 8.33 0.15
CA ILE A 151 22.18 9.56 0.12
C ILE A 151 21.37 9.79 1.40
N ARG A 152 21.57 9.00 2.46
CA ARG A 152 20.73 9.03 3.67
C ARG A 152 20.64 10.40 4.35
N LYS A 153 21.65 11.27 4.19
CA LYS A 153 21.68 12.64 4.72
C LYS A 153 21.25 13.71 3.72
N THR A 154 20.95 13.32 2.48
CA THR A 154 20.57 14.23 1.41
C THR A 154 19.12 14.66 1.60
N PRO A 155 18.79 15.96 1.43
CA PRO A 155 17.40 16.43 1.41
C PRO A 155 16.63 15.77 0.26
N VAL A 156 15.43 15.24 0.53
CA VAL A 156 14.66 14.49 -0.46
C VAL A 156 14.24 15.32 -1.67
N ALA A 157 14.10 16.64 -1.53
CA ALA A 157 13.76 17.53 -2.62
C ALA A 157 14.83 17.57 -3.75
N SER A 158 16.08 17.21 -3.45
CA SER A 158 17.17 17.18 -4.45
C SER A 158 17.34 15.82 -5.14
N LEU A 159 16.54 14.82 -4.78
CA LEU A 159 16.64 13.48 -5.34
C LEU A 159 15.86 13.36 -6.66
N ALA A 160 16.34 12.48 -7.53
CA ALA A 160 15.58 12.02 -8.67
C ALA A 160 14.26 11.37 -8.23
N TYR A 161 13.24 11.42 -9.10
CA TYR A 161 11.89 10.99 -8.78
C TYR A 161 11.80 9.51 -8.28
N GLY A 162 12.50 8.58 -8.94
CA GLY A 162 12.54 7.19 -8.54
C GLY A 162 13.12 6.98 -7.14
N LEU A 163 14.16 7.75 -6.76
CA LEU A 163 14.72 7.73 -5.41
C LEU A 163 13.73 8.29 -4.37
N GLN A 164 12.98 9.33 -4.72
CA GLN A 164 11.93 9.83 -3.83
C GLN A 164 10.84 8.78 -3.58
N LYS A 165 10.43 8.02 -4.61
CA LYS A 165 9.49 6.89 -4.48
C LYS A 165 10.03 5.78 -3.58
N ARG A 166 11.34 5.46 -3.67
CA ARG A 166 11.99 4.50 -2.73
C ARG A 166 11.95 5.02 -1.29
N VAL A 167 12.19 6.31 -1.07
CA VAL A 167 12.09 6.92 0.27
C VAL A 167 10.67 6.87 0.81
N GLU A 168 9.66 7.09 -0.04
CA GLU A 168 8.25 6.99 0.34
C GLU A 168 7.88 5.56 0.75
N LEU A 169 8.33 4.56 -0.01
CA LEU A 169 8.19 3.14 0.33
C LEU A 169 8.86 2.83 1.68
N GLY A 170 10.09 3.30 1.89
CA GLY A 170 10.82 3.14 3.13
C GLY A 170 10.12 3.75 4.34
N ARG A 171 9.52 4.93 4.18
CA ARG A 171 8.71 5.57 5.23
C ARG A 171 7.48 4.75 5.59
N ALA A 172 6.77 4.20 4.60
CA ALA A 172 5.61 3.36 4.85
C ALA A 172 6.02 2.03 5.53
N LEU A 173 7.15 1.44 5.10
CA LEU A 173 7.70 0.21 5.68
C LEU A 173 8.19 0.41 7.12
N ALA A 174 8.70 1.60 7.46
CA ALA A 174 9.18 1.94 8.79
C ALA A 174 8.11 1.79 9.89
N ALA A 175 6.84 1.91 9.56
CA ALA A 175 5.72 1.64 10.46
C ALA A 175 5.52 0.15 10.79
N LYS A 176 6.31 -0.77 10.20
CA LYS A 176 6.15 -2.24 10.29
C LYS A 176 4.70 -2.68 10.02
N PRO A 177 4.15 -2.35 8.85
CA PRO A 177 2.76 -2.61 8.56
C PRO A 177 2.49 -4.11 8.39
N LYS A 178 1.29 -4.56 8.80
CA LYS A 178 0.76 -5.89 8.47
C LYS A 178 0.31 -5.94 7.00
N MET A 179 -0.22 -4.81 6.52
CA MET A 179 -0.66 -4.63 5.14
C MET A 179 -0.17 -3.28 4.61
N LEU A 180 0.36 -3.29 3.40
CA LEU A 180 0.88 -2.11 2.71
C LEU A 180 0.03 -1.81 1.48
N LEU A 181 -0.54 -0.62 1.42
CA LEU A 181 -1.30 -0.11 0.28
C LEU A 181 -0.38 0.72 -0.61
N LEU A 182 -0.18 0.30 -1.84
CA LEU A 182 0.68 0.94 -2.84
C LEU A 182 -0.18 1.50 -3.97
N ASP A 183 -0.20 2.81 -4.13
CA ASP A 183 -1.00 3.53 -5.14
C ASP A 183 -0.09 4.02 -6.26
N GLU A 184 0.01 3.26 -7.35
CA GLU A 184 0.86 3.52 -8.52
C GLU A 184 2.33 3.80 -8.14
N PRO A 185 2.99 2.89 -7.38
CA PRO A 185 4.34 3.15 -6.88
C PRO A 185 5.39 3.29 -7.99
N MET A 186 5.13 2.76 -9.18
CA MET A 186 6.06 2.75 -10.32
C MET A 186 5.72 3.79 -11.41
N ALA A 187 4.66 4.59 -11.21
CA ALA A 187 4.29 5.62 -12.17
C ALA A 187 5.43 6.64 -12.35
N GLY A 188 5.76 6.96 -13.61
CA GLY A 188 6.81 7.92 -13.94
C GLY A 188 8.26 7.42 -13.80
N MET A 189 8.47 6.14 -13.51
CA MET A 189 9.77 5.49 -13.42
C MET A 189 10.25 4.96 -14.77
N THR A 190 11.57 4.89 -14.96
CA THR A 190 12.21 4.15 -16.06
C THR A 190 11.99 2.65 -15.89
N MET A 191 12.24 1.85 -16.94
CA MET A 191 12.09 0.40 -16.87
C MET A 191 13.00 -0.23 -15.80
N GLU A 192 14.24 0.25 -15.67
CA GLU A 192 15.19 -0.22 -14.65
C GLU A 192 14.69 0.08 -13.24
N GLU A 193 14.22 1.31 -13.00
CA GLU A 193 13.65 1.70 -11.70
C GLU A 193 12.40 0.90 -11.35
N LYS A 194 11.55 0.56 -12.35
CA LYS A 194 10.38 -0.31 -12.14
C LYS A 194 10.78 -1.73 -11.74
N LEU A 195 11.79 -2.30 -12.38
CA LEU A 195 12.30 -3.64 -12.03
C LEU A 195 12.83 -3.65 -10.60
N ASP A 196 13.63 -2.66 -10.21
CA ASP A 196 14.11 -2.52 -8.83
C ASP A 196 12.93 -2.41 -7.84
N MET A 197 11.94 -1.57 -8.14
CA MET A 197 10.77 -1.39 -7.28
C MET A 197 9.96 -2.69 -7.15
N SER A 198 9.79 -3.43 -8.25
CA SER A 198 9.14 -4.75 -8.23
C SER A 198 9.87 -5.74 -7.33
N CYS A 199 11.21 -5.77 -7.42
CA CYS A 199 12.03 -6.60 -6.52
C CYS A 199 11.84 -6.19 -5.05
N PHE A 200 11.88 -4.90 -4.72
CA PHE A 200 11.65 -4.44 -3.34
C PHE A 200 10.26 -4.84 -2.84
N ILE A 201 9.21 -4.70 -3.64
CA ILE A 201 7.85 -5.09 -3.28
C ILE A 201 7.77 -6.59 -2.99
N GLN A 202 8.32 -7.43 -3.85
CA GLN A 202 8.37 -8.88 -3.65
C GLN A 202 9.18 -9.27 -2.41
N GLU A 203 10.34 -8.63 -2.18
CA GLU A 203 11.16 -8.90 -1.01
C GLU A 203 10.50 -8.45 0.30
N ILE A 204 9.79 -7.32 0.30
CA ILE A 204 8.97 -6.89 1.44
C ILE A 204 7.93 -7.96 1.77
N ASN A 205 7.23 -8.47 0.76
CA ASN A 205 6.25 -9.53 0.97
C ASN A 205 6.89 -10.81 1.51
N ARG A 206 7.98 -11.30 0.88
CA ARG A 206 8.63 -12.57 1.23
C ARG A 206 9.36 -12.53 2.57
N ASN A 207 10.13 -11.47 2.82
CA ASN A 207 11.05 -11.40 3.96
C ASN A 207 10.37 -10.87 5.23
N TYR A 208 9.39 -9.99 5.10
CA TYR A 208 8.67 -9.40 6.23
C TYR A 208 7.27 -9.98 6.41
N GLY A 209 6.78 -10.81 5.46
CA GLY A 209 5.43 -11.38 5.50
C GLY A 209 4.33 -10.32 5.36
N THR A 210 4.68 -9.12 4.88
CA THR A 210 3.74 -8.02 4.73
C THR A 210 2.78 -8.31 3.57
N THR A 211 1.48 -8.27 3.83
CA THR A 211 0.45 -8.33 2.79
C THR A 211 0.47 -7.05 1.97
N ILE A 212 0.35 -7.12 0.66
CA ILE A 212 0.41 -5.95 -0.22
C ILE A 212 -0.87 -5.83 -1.03
N VAL A 213 -1.45 -4.64 -1.06
CA VAL A 213 -2.51 -4.26 -2.00
C VAL A 213 -1.92 -3.20 -2.93
N LEU A 214 -1.83 -3.53 -4.22
CA LEU A 214 -1.14 -2.74 -5.23
C LEU A 214 -2.13 -2.22 -6.28
N ILE A 215 -2.11 -0.93 -6.58
CA ILE A 215 -2.68 -0.39 -7.81
C ILE A 215 -1.54 -0.14 -8.78
N GLU A 216 -1.63 -0.71 -9.98
CA GLU A 216 -0.69 -0.46 -11.09
C GLU A 216 -1.40 -0.51 -12.43
N HIS A 217 -0.79 0.12 -13.44
CA HIS A 217 -1.28 0.15 -14.82
C HIS A 217 -0.42 -0.66 -15.77
N ASP A 218 0.80 -1.03 -15.34
CA ASP A 218 1.72 -1.86 -16.11
C ASP A 218 1.33 -3.33 -15.93
N MET A 219 0.61 -3.87 -16.91
CA MET A 219 0.11 -5.26 -16.84
C MET A 219 1.24 -6.27 -16.74
N GLY A 220 2.41 -6.00 -17.37
CA GLY A 220 3.57 -6.88 -17.26
C GLY A 220 4.03 -7.01 -15.80
N VAL A 221 4.15 -5.89 -15.11
CA VAL A 221 4.50 -5.86 -13.68
C VAL A 221 3.44 -6.57 -12.84
N VAL A 222 2.15 -6.25 -13.06
CA VAL A 222 1.04 -6.85 -12.29
C VAL A 222 1.06 -8.37 -12.39
N MET A 223 1.20 -8.90 -13.61
CA MET A 223 1.20 -10.35 -13.83
C MET A 223 2.42 -11.05 -13.24
N ASP A 224 3.56 -10.35 -13.18
CA ASP A 224 4.83 -10.88 -12.69
C ASP A 224 4.88 -11.02 -11.16
N ILE A 225 4.26 -10.07 -10.43
CA ILE A 225 4.44 -9.99 -8.98
C ILE A 225 3.21 -10.37 -8.16
N SER A 226 2.02 -10.41 -8.78
CA SER A 226 0.76 -10.63 -8.04
C SER A 226 0.45 -12.11 -7.85
N ASP A 227 -0.04 -12.45 -6.66
CA ASP A 227 -0.66 -13.75 -6.39
C ASP A 227 -2.14 -13.75 -6.78
N HIS A 228 -2.78 -12.57 -6.72
CA HIS A 228 -4.22 -12.38 -6.86
C HIS A 228 -4.51 -11.03 -7.53
N VAL A 229 -5.48 -10.99 -8.42
CA VAL A 229 -5.85 -9.78 -9.17
C VAL A 229 -7.36 -9.53 -9.07
N VAL A 230 -7.72 -8.34 -8.61
CA VAL A 230 -9.10 -7.83 -8.60
C VAL A 230 -9.23 -6.79 -9.70
N VAL A 231 -10.20 -6.96 -10.57
CA VAL A 231 -10.44 -6.06 -11.71
C VAL A 231 -11.69 -5.23 -11.46
N LEU A 232 -11.54 -3.92 -11.56
CA LEU A 232 -12.63 -2.97 -11.43
C LEU A 232 -12.92 -2.30 -12.77
N ASP A 233 -14.19 -2.11 -13.08
CA ASP A 233 -14.66 -1.28 -14.18
C ASP A 233 -15.93 -0.53 -13.78
N TYR A 234 -15.99 0.79 -14.07
CA TYR A 234 -17.09 1.69 -13.71
C TYR A 234 -17.62 1.49 -12.27
N GLY A 235 -16.70 1.29 -11.32
CA GLY A 235 -17.03 1.12 -9.90
C GLY A 235 -17.60 -0.26 -9.54
N LYS A 236 -17.48 -1.26 -10.39
CA LYS A 236 -17.90 -2.65 -10.16
C LYS A 236 -16.71 -3.60 -10.28
N LYS A 237 -16.77 -4.72 -9.60
CA LYS A 237 -15.81 -5.81 -9.74
C LYS A 237 -16.22 -6.70 -10.92
N ILE A 238 -15.34 -6.82 -11.92
CA ILE A 238 -15.57 -7.65 -13.12
C ILE A 238 -14.62 -8.86 -13.17
N GLY A 239 -13.59 -8.91 -12.32
CA GLY A 239 -12.67 -10.04 -12.20
C GLY A 239 -12.12 -10.15 -10.78
N ASP A 240 -11.82 -11.39 -10.34
CA ASP A 240 -11.31 -11.69 -8.99
C ASP A 240 -10.71 -13.10 -9.02
N ALA A 241 -9.44 -13.21 -9.42
CA ALA A 241 -8.80 -14.51 -9.66
C ALA A 241 -7.25 -14.40 -9.71
N ALA A 242 -6.59 -15.52 -9.98
CA ALA A 242 -5.16 -15.54 -10.28
C ALA A 242 -4.84 -14.77 -11.58
N PRO A 243 -3.60 -14.22 -11.72
CA PRO A 243 -3.22 -13.41 -12.88
C PRO A 243 -3.55 -14.05 -14.23
N ASP A 244 -3.18 -15.33 -14.42
CA ASP A 244 -3.42 -16.06 -15.67
C ASP A 244 -4.91 -16.20 -16.01
N GLU A 245 -5.77 -16.36 -15.00
CA GLU A 245 -7.22 -16.46 -15.19
C GLU A 245 -7.82 -15.11 -15.58
N VAL A 246 -7.36 -14.03 -14.97
CA VAL A 246 -7.78 -12.66 -15.26
C VAL A 246 -7.42 -12.27 -16.69
N MET A 247 -6.23 -12.64 -17.19
CA MET A 247 -5.80 -12.37 -18.57
C MET A 247 -6.67 -13.05 -19.62
N ASN A 248 -7.30 -14.16 -19.29
CA ASN A 248 -8.15 -14.93 -20.19
C ASN A 248 -9.65 -14.62 -20.01
N ASN A 249 -10.00 -13.71 -19.11
CA ASN A 249 -11.38 -13.32 -18.87
C ASN A 249 -11.87 -12.30 -19.93
N GLN A 250 -12.94 -12.65 -20.66
CA GLN A 250 -13.45 -11.83 -21.75
C GLN A 250 -13.95 -10.46 -21.26
N ASP A 251 -14.63 -10.39 -20.13
CA ASP A 251 -15.15 -9.14 -19.56
C ASP A 251 -13.99 -8.17 -19.23
N VAL A 252 -12.87 -8.72 -18.76
CA VAL A 252 -11.65 -7.93 -18.48
C VAL A 252 -11.03 -7.42 -19.78
N ILE A 253 -10.90 -8.27 -20.78
CA ILE A 253 -10.36 -7.89 -22.10
C ILE A 253 -11.21 -6.77 -22.71
N ASP A 254 -12.52 -6.92 -22.70
CA ASP A 254 -13.47 -5.94 -23.27
C ASP A 254 -13.41 -4.59 -22.55
N ALA A 255 -13.28 -4.59 -21.20
CA ALA A 255 -13.10 -3.38 -20.42
C ALA A 255 -11.84 -2.59 -20.79
N TYR A 256 -10.73 -3.26 -21.11
CA TYR A 256 -9.49 -2.61 -21.53
C TYR A 256 -9.49 -2.20 -23.01
N LEU A 257 -10.23 -2.91 -23.87
CA LEU A 257 -10.39 -2.55 -25.28
C LEU A 257 -11.47 -1.47 -25.51
N GLY A 258 -12.21 -1.09 -24.48
CA GLY A 258 -13.27 -0.09 -24.55
C GLY A 258 -14.50 -0.57 -25.34
N VAL A 259 -14.70 -1.89 -25.42
CA VAL A 259 -15.92 -2.48 -26.02
C VAL A 259 -17.01 -2.43 -24.96
N SER A 260 -17.90 -1.42 -25.06
CA SER A 260 -19.08 -1.33 -24.19
C SER A 260 -20.13 -2.36 -24.63
N HIS A 261 -20.56 -3.20 -23.70
CA HIS A 261 -21.75 -4.04 -23.82
C HIS A 261 -23.03 -3.30 -23.46
#